data_a95e3570da35251006e5ccdbd86ed685
#
_entry.id   a95e3570da35251006e5ccdbd86ed685
#
_cell.length_a   1.000
_cell.length_b   1.000
_cell.length_c   1.000
_cell.angle_alpha   90.00
_cell.angle_beta   90.00
_cell.angle_gamma   90.00
#
_symmetry.space_group_name_H-M   'P 1'
#
loop_
_entity.id
_entity.type
_entity.pdbx_description
1 polymer ?
#
loop_
_entity_poly.entity_id
_entity_poly.type
_entity_poly.pdbx_seq_one_letter_code
_entity_poly.pdbx_strand_id
1 'polypeptide(L)'
;MLRRHVYICNIVKCRACVIENGRTRNRPPAQDEIQACYPWLDQQLSLIKPLVIVCLGAPAASTLIHKNFKIMQERGLWFSNRYAPAVIAALHPAYILRQAGEAYERAYQSLVDDLTAARERARELRRLQEQMQPLQPEGDDQLRLF
;
A
#
# COMPACT_ATOMS: atom_id res chain seq x y z
N MET A 1 -3.92 -3.15 13.69
CA MET A 1 -4.44 -3.75 12.42
C MET A 1 -4.03 -5.22 12.41
N LEU A 2 -4.95 -6.15 12.09
CA LEU A 2 -4.62 -7.58 12.03
C LEU A 2 -4.11 -7.94 10.62
N ARG A 3 -3.19 -8.92 10.52
CA ARG A 3 -2.60 -9.36 9.25
C ARG A 3 -3.65 -9.77 8.20
N ARG A 4 -4.75 -10.37 8.64
CA ARG A 4 -5.88 -10.79 7.78
C ARG A 4 -6.65 -9.64 7.11
N HIS A 5 -6.46 -8.40 7.59
CA HIS A 5 -7.15 -7.22 7.06
C HIS A 5 -6.32 -6.44 6.03
N VAL A 6 -5.11 -6.92 5.74
CA VAL A 6 -4.20 -6.24 4.81
C VAL A 6 -3.65 -7.22 3.78
N TYR A 7 -3.52 -6.75 2.56
CA TYR A 7 -2.76 -7.40 1.51
C TYR A 7 -1.40 -6.74 1.41
N ILE A 8 -0.32 -7.52 1.43
CA ILE A 8 1.04 -7.03 1.32
C ILE A 8 1.66 -7.62 0.07
N CYS A 9 2.13 -6.76 -0.82
CA CYS A 9 2.81 -7.16 -2.04
C CYS A 9 3.99 -6.23 -2.35
N ASN A 10 4.85 -6.68 -3.24
CA ASN A 10 5.95 -5.88 -3.77
C ASN A 10 5.55 -5.28 -5.12
N ILE A 11 6.15 -4.14 -5.48
CA ILE A 11 6.01 -3.54 -6.82
C ILE A 11 6.68 -4.41 -7.90
N VAL A 12 7.78 -5.08 -7.58
CA VAL A 12 8.40 -6.09 -8.45
C VAL A 12 8.16 -7.49 -7.90
N LYS A 13 7.94 -8.46 -8.77
CA LYS A 13 7.65 -9.85 -8.39
C LYS A 13 8.89 -10.75 -8.37
N CYS A 14 9.99 -10.26 -8.96
CA CYS A 14 11.28 -10.92 -8.99
C CYS A 14 12.28 -10.19 -8.10
N ARG A 15 13.30 -10.90 -7.64
CA ARG A 15 14.37 -10.33 -6.82
C ARG A 15 15.34 -9.55 -7.70
N ALA A 16 15.37 -8.22 -7.55
CA ALA A 16 16.39 -7.40 -8.18
C ALA A 16 17.73 -7.59 -7.47
N CYS A 17 18.70 -8.16 -8.15
CA CYS A 17 20.02 -8.47 -7.59
C CYS A 17 21.14 -8.30 -8.61
N VAL A 18 22.37 -8.24 -8.11
CA VAL A 18 23.61 -8.34 -8.87
C VAL A 18 24.44 -9.47 -8.28
N ILE A 19 25.29 -10.08 -9.12
CA ILE A 19 26.26 -11.08 -8.68
C ILE A 19 27.64 -10.42 -8.74
N GLU A 20 28.26 -10.26 -7.58
CA GLU A 20 29.60 -9.69 -7.43
C GLU A 20 30.48 -10.68 -6.66
N ASN A 21 31.60 -11.08 -7.25
CA ASN A 21 32.54 -12.04 -6.64
C ASN A 21 31.87 -13.35 -6.16
N GLY A 22 30.93 -13.88 -6.96
CA GLY A 22 30.18 -15.09 -6.65
C GLY A 22 29.11 -14.94 -5.54
N ARG A 23 28.85 -13.72 -5.05
CA ARG A 23 27.83 -13.44 -4.03
C ARG A 23 26.70 -12.62 -4.62
N THR A 24 25.49 -13.03 -4.33
CA THR A 24 24.27 -12.29 -4.73
C THR A 24 24.00 -11.13 -3.75
N ARG A 25 23.94 -9.91 -4.27
CA ARG A 25 23.57 -8.71 -3.50
C ARG A 25 22.27 -8.12 -4.02
N ASN A 26 21.39 -7.69 -3.11
CA ASN A 26 20.17 -6.98 -3.47
C ASN A 26 20.52 -5.58 -3.97
N ARG A 27 19.81 -5.11 -4.98
CA ARG A 27 19.83 -3.73 -5.47
C ARG A 27 18.42 -3.17 -5.61
N PRO A 28 18.24 -1.86 -5.73
CA PRO A 28 16.97 -1.30 -6.17
C PRO A 28 16.58 -1.86 -7.54
N PRO A 29 15.28 -2.11 -7.79
CA PRO A 29 14.83 -2.53 -9.10
C PRO A 29 15.05 -1.43 -10.15
N ALA A 30 15.44 -1.81 -11.35
CA ALA A 30 15.53 -0.91 -12.49
C ALA A 30 14.14 -0.59 -13.03
N GLN A 31 14.04 0.48 -13.83
CA GLN A 31 12.75 0.96 -14.32
C GLN A 31 12.05 -0.05 -15.26
N ASP A 32 12.81 -0.74 -16.08
CA ASP A 32 12.33 -1.82 -16.96
C ASP A 32 11.80 -3.03 -16.17
N GLU A 33 12.46 -3.39 -15.06
CA GLU A 33 12.00 -4.45 -14.17
C GLU A 33 10.66 -4.08 -13.47
N ILE A 34 10.52 -2.82 -13.07
CA ILE A 34 9.26 -2.31 -12.52
C ILE A 34 8.16 -2.38 -13.59
N GLN A 35 8.45 -1.93 -14.82
CA GLN A 35 7.50 -1.96 -15.94
C GLN A 35 7.09 -3.39 -16.31
N ALA A 36 8.03 -4.33 -16.36
CA ALA A 36 7.75 -5.74 -16.64
C ALA A 36 6.86 -6.39 -15.56
N CYS A 37 7.00 -5.97 -14.30
CA CYS A 37 6.19 -6.49 -13.19
C CYS A 37 4.85 -5.74 -13.02
N TYR A 38 4.70 -4.55 -13.61
CA TYR A 38 3.54 -3.67 -13.40
C TYR A 38 2.20 -4.32 -13.77
N PRO A 39 2.04 -5.10 -14.86
CA PRO A 39 0.78 -5.76 -15.19
C PRO A 39 0.26 -6.67 -14.09
N TRP A 40 1.15 -7.35 -13.36
CA TRP A 40 0.78 -8.19 -12.20
C TRP A 40 0.28 -7.37 -11.03
N LEU A 41 0.95 -6.24 -10.75
CA LEU A 41 0.53 -5.31 -9.69
C LEU A 41 -0.82 -4.69 -10.04
N ASP A 42 -1.00 -4.28 -11.29
CA ASP A 42 -2.24 -3.72 -11.82
C ASP A 42 -3.44 -4.67 -11.62
N GLN A 43 -3.28 -5.93 -12.02
CA GLN A 43 -4.31 -6.96 -11.85
C GLN A 43 -4.64 -7.18 -10.37
N GLN A 44 -3.63 -7.28 -9.49
CA GLN A 44 -3.83 -7.46 -8.06
C GLN A 44 -4.62 -6.31 -7.45
N LEU A 45 -4.23 -5.07 -7.73
CA LEU A 45 -4.91 -3.89 -7.19
C LEU A 45 -6.32 -3.72 -7.75
N SER A 46 -6.53 -4.04 -9.02
CA SER A 46 -7.85 -4.00 -9.69
C SER A 46 -8.82 -5.05 -9.14
N LEU A 47 -8.33 -6.23 -8.74
CA LEU A 47 -9.13 -7.28 -8.12
C LEU A 47 -9.44 -6.97 -6.66
N ILE A 48 -8.46 -6.51 -5.89
CA ILE A 48 -8.59 -6.25 -4.45
C ILE A 48 -9.45 -5.02 -4.18
N LYS A 49 -9.37 -3.99 -5.05
CA LYS A 49 -10.07 -2.70 -4.89
C LYS A 49 -9.90 -2.13 -3.47
N PRO A 50 -8.65 -1.86 -3.03
CA PRO A 50 -8.40 -1.45 -1.67
C PRO A 50 -9.00 -0.06 -1.38
N LEU A 51 -9.47 0.16 -0.16
CA LEU A 51 -9.90 1.49 0.31
C LEU A 51 -8.72 2.42 0.52
N VAL A 52 -7.60 1.86 0.99
CA VAL A 52 -6.37 2.60 1.25
C VAL A 52 -5.17 1.80 0.74
N ILE A 53 -4.25 2.48 0.07
CA ILE A 53 -2.93 1.94 -0.29
C ILE A 53 -1.88 2.66 0.54
N VAL A 54 -0.98 1.90 1.16
CA VAL A 54 0.22 2.42 1.82
C VAL A 54 1.45 2.03 0.99
N CYS A 55 2.12 3.02 0.41
CA CYS A 55 3.35 2.86 -0.35
C CYS A 55 4.55 2.91 0.61
N LEU A 56 5.21 1.77 0.84
CA LEU A 56 6.38 1.69 1.70
C LEU A 56 7.65 2.05 0.91
N GLY A 57 8.15 3.26 1.14
CA GLY A 57 9.36 3.80 0.51
C GLY A 57 9.14 4.46 -0.86
N ALA A 58 10.14 5.20 -1.31
CA ALA A 58 10.08 5.99 -2.55
C ALA A 58 9.80 5.17 -3.82
N PRO A 59 10.33 3.96 -4.05
CA PRO A 59 10.02 3.19 -5.24
C PRO A 59 8.53 2.86 -5.38
N ALA A 60 7.87 2.47 -4.29
CA ALA A 60 6.44 2.19 -4.29
C ALA A 60 5.61 3.46 -4.52
N ALA A 61 5.96 4.56 -3.86
CA ALA A 61 5.31 5.85 -4.03
C ALA A 61 5.50 6.41 -5.44
N SER A 62 6.70 6.31 -6.01
CA SER A 62 6.96 6.75 -7.39
C SER A 62 6.23 5.92 -8.45
N THR A 63 5.90 4.67 -8.14
CA THR A 63 5.14 3.80 -9.04
C THR A 63 3.63 4.08 -8.98
N LEU A 64 3.09 4.34 -7.79
CA LEU A 64 1.64 4.37 -7.56
C LEU A 64 1.06 5.77 -7.33
N ILE A 65 1.88 6.76 -6.98
CA ILE A 65 1.44 8.14 -6.74
C ILE A 65 1.89 9.03 -7.92
N HIS A 66 3.18 9.37 -7.98
CA HIS A 66 3.75 10.13 -9.10
C HIS A 66 5.26 9.93 -9.22
N LYS A 67 5.78 10.08 -10.43
CA LYS A 67 7.24 10.00 -10.68
C LYS A 67 8.00 11.01 -9.82
N ASN A 68 9.22 10.63 -9.41
CA ASN A 68 10.11 11.47 -8.61
C ASN A 68 9.58 11.82 -7.20
N PHE A 69 8.78 10.95 -6.61
CA PHE A 69 8.24 11.11 -5.26
C PHE A 69 9.34 11.30 -4.22
N LYS A 70 9.28 12.40 -3.47
CA LYS A 70 10.26 12.78 -2.45
C LYS A 70 9.80 12.31 -1.08
N ILE A 71 10.15 11.08 -0.72
CA ILE A 71 9.63 10.41 0.48
C ILE A 71 9.79 11.23 1.78
N MET A 72 10.91 11.96 1.93
CA MET A 72 11.14 12.77 3.15
C MET A 72 10.29 14.03 3.22
N GLN A 73 9.71 14.47 2.10
CA GLN A 73 8.90 15.69 2.02
C GLN A 73 7.41 15.39 1.90
N GLU A 74 7.07 14.28 1.22
CA GLU A 74 5.70 13.99 0.79
C GLU A 74 5.08 12.79 1.53
N ARG A 75 5.85 12.09 2.41
CA ARG A 75 5.26 11.05 3.27
C ARG A 75 4.18 11.65 4.19
N GLY A 76 3.21 10.85 4.52
CA GLY A 76 2.10 11.29 5.38
C GLY A 76 1.04 12.13 4.66
N LEU A 77 1.29 12.62 3.44
CA LEU A 77 0.29 13.31 2.63
C LEU A 77 -0.64 12.30 1.94
N TRP A 78 -1.89 12.69 1.76
CA TRP A 78 -2.91 11.89 1.10
C TRP A 78 -3.01 12.20 -0.38
N PHE A 79 -3.06 11.14 -1.17
CA PHE A 79 -3.26 11.14 -2.61
C PHE A 79 -4.44 10.22 -2.97
N SER A 80 -4.81 10.18 -4.23
CA SER A 80 -5.73 9.20 -4.79
C SER A 80 -5.20 8.69 -6.12
N ASN A 81 -5.62 7.51 -6.53
CA ASN A 81 -5.32 6.96 -7.84
C ASN A 81 -6.49 6.07 -8.33
N ARG A 82 -6.31 5.46 -9.52
CA ARG A 82 -7.36 4.59 -10.11
C ARG A 82 -7.68 3.33 -9.29
N TYR A 83 -6.86 2.95 -8.33
CA TYR A 83 -7.04 1.73 -7.54
C TYR A 83 -7.65 1.98 -6.18
N ALA A 84 -7.42 3.16 -5.60
CA ALA A 84 -7.88 3.47 -4.26
C ALA A 84 -8.24 4.95 -4.11
N PRO A 85 -9.30 5.28 -3.37
CA PRO A 85 -9.67 6.66 -3.05
C PRO A 85 -8.67 7.35 -2.12
N ALA A 86 -7.85 6.57 -1.41
CA ALA A 86 -6.83 7.11 -0.51
C ALA A 86 -5.50 6.34 -0.65
N VAL A 87 -4.42 7.08 -0.90
CA VAL A 87 -3.06 6.55 -1.02
C VAL A 87 -2.14 7.41 -0.17
N ILE A 88 -1.29 6.78 0.63
CA ILE A 88 -0.32 7.45 1.48
C ILE A 88 1.05 6.79 1.32
N ALA A 89 2.13 7.55 1.40
CA ALA A 89 3.48 7.02 1.44
C ALA A 89 4.03 7.05 2.87
N ALA A 90 4.78 6.02 3.21
CA ALA A 90 5.44 5.88 4.50
C ALA A 90 6.89 5.41 4.32
N LEU A 91 7.71 5.56 5.35
CA LEU A 91 9.09 5.06 5.36
C LEU A 91 9.10 3.53 5.22
N HIS A 92 10.06 3.02 4.44
CA HIS A 92 10.23 1.57 4.32
C HIS A 92 10.91 1.00 5.57
N PRO A 93 10.46 -0.13 6.15
CA PRO A 93 11.08 -0.72 7.34
C PRO A 93 12.59 -0.93 7.21
N ALA A 94 13.08 -1.35 6.03
CA ALA A 94 14.51 -1.52 5.80
C ALA A 94 15.32 -0.20 5.87
N TYR A 95 14.69 0.96 5.65
CA TYR A 95 15.34 2.25 5.90
C TYR A 95 15.49 2.48 7.41
N ILE A 96 14.44 2.23 8.16
CA ILE A 96 14.39 2.41 9.62
C ILE A 96 15.45 1.54 10.31
N LEU A 97 15.54 0.26 9.91
CA LEU A 97 16.51 -0.69 10.46
C LEU A 97 17.98 -0.33 10.19
N ARG A 98 18.26 0.62 9.31
CA ARG A 98 19.61 1.14 9.06
C ARG A 98 19.92 2.40 9.86
N GLN A 99 18.95 2.93 10.58
CA GLN A 99 19.14 4.07 11.48
C GLN A 99 19.58 3.57 12.87
N ALA A 100 20.12 4.48 13.70
CA ALA A 100 20.49 4.19 15.08
C ALA A 100 20.09 5.36 16.00
N GLY A 101 19.96 5.08 17.31
CA GLY A 101 19.64 6.06 18.33
C GLY A 101 18.37 6.84 18.01
N GLU A 102 18.39 8.14 18.25
CA GLU A 102 17.22 9.02 18.03
C GLU A 102 16.72 9.04 16.59
N ALA A 103 17.59 8.81 15.61
CA ALA A 103 17.16 8.76 14.21
C ALA A 103 16.29 7.53 13.93
N TYR A 104 16.60 6.40 14.57
CA TYR A 104 15.77 5.20 14.54
C TYR A 104 14.39 5.48 15.16
N GLU A 105 14.37 6.05 16.38
CA GLU A 105 13.12 6.32 17.10
C GLU A 105 12.20 7.26 16.29
N ARG A 106 12.74 8.35 15.75
CA ARG A 106 11.98 9.29 14.92
C ARG A 106 11.44 8.63 13.65
N ALA A 107 12.26 7.82 12.98
CA ALA A 107 11.83 7.14 11.75
C ALA A 107 10.79 6.04 12.04
N TYR A 108 10.95 5.31 13.14
CA TYR A 108 10.00 4.32 13.62
C TYR A 108 8.65 4.95 13.97
N GLN A 109 8.66 6.01 14.76
CA GLN A 109 7.44 6.73 15.14
C GLN A 109 6.72 7.28 13.90
N SER A 110 7.47 7.83 12.94
CA SER A 110 6.92 8.29 11.68
C SER A 110 6.18 7.20 10.91
N LEU A 111 6.71 5.97 10.88
CA LEU A 111 6.02 4.84 10.24
C LEU A 111 4.75 4.46 11.01
N VAL A 112 4.81 4.44 12.35
CA VAL A 112 3.65 4.13 13.20
C VAL A 112 2.53 5.15 12.98
N ASP A 113 2.86 6.44 12.90
CA ASP A 113 1.90 7.51 12.67
C ASP A 113 1.23 7.37 11.29
N ASP A 114 2.01 7.14 10.21
CA ASP A 114 1.49 6.94 8.87
C ASP A 114 0.57 5.72 8.78
N LEU A 115 0.95 4.60 9.40
CA LEU A 115 0.12 3.38 9.44
C LEU A 115 -1.14 3.55 10.28
N THR A 116 -1.07 4.36 11.35
CA THR A 116 -2.23 4.69 12.17
C THR A 116 -3.21 5.54 11.39
N ALA A 117 -2.73 6.59 10.71
CA ALA A 117 -3.55 7.41 9.82
C ALA A 117 -4.21 6.57 8.71
N ALA A 118 -3.45 5.66 8.09
CA ALA A 118 -3.99 4.75 7.07
C ALA A 118 -5.10 3.84 7.60
N ARG A 119 -4.95 3.31 8.83
CA ARG A 119 -5.98 2.50 9.48
C ARG A 119 -7.25 3.30 9.76
N GLU A 120 -7.12 4.50 10.25
CA GLU A 120 -8.25 5.38 10.57
C GLU A 120 -8.99 5.77 9.30
N ARG A 121 -8.26 6.16 8.25
CA ARG A 121 -8.85 6.48 6.94
C ARG A 121 -9.59 5.29 6.32
N ALA A 122 -9.04 4.08 6.44
CA ALA A 122 -9.71 2.88 5.96
C ALA A 122 -11.03 2.59 6.70
N ARG A 123 -11.08 2.86 8.01
CA ARG A 123 -12.31 2.73 8.81
C ARG A 123 -13.37 3.76 8.42
N GLU A 124 -12.95 4.99 8.22
CA GLU A 124 -13.82 6.08 7.77
C GLU A 124 -14.45 5.74 6.41
N LEU A 125 -13.62 5.40 5.42
CA LEU A 125 -14.08 5.06 4.08
C LEU A 125 -15.02 3.85 4.07
N ARG A 126 -14.76 2.85 4.91
CA ARG A 126 -15.66 1.71 5.06
C ARG A 126 -17.03 2.12 5.60
N ARG A 127 -17.07 2.95 6.65
CA ARG A 127 -18.34 3.47 7.20
C ARG A 127 -19.14 4.24 6.16
N LEU A 128 -18.47 5.08 5.37
CA LEU A 128 -19.11 5.82 4.28
C LEU A 128 -19.68 4.87 3.21
N GLN A 129 -18.98 3.81 2.84
CA GLN A 129 -19.49 2.80 1.91
C GLN A 129 -20.72 2.07 2.46
N GLU A 130 -20.70 1.69 3.73
CA GLU A 130 -21.83 1.03 4.40
C GLU A 130 -23.07 1.94 4.44
N GLN A 131 -22.89 3.23 4.66
CA GLN A 131 -23.98 4.22 4.64
C GLN A 131 -24.54 4.49 3.24
N MET A 132 -23.74 4.33 2.19
CA MET A 132 -24.13 4.51 0.80
C MET A 132 -24.75 3.27 0.14
N GLN A 133 -24.66 2.09 0.78
CA GLN A 133 -25.38 0.91 0.30
C GLN A 133 -26.87 1.09 0.64
N PRO A 134 -27.78 1.14 -0.36
CA PRO A 134 -29.21 1.14 -0.06
C PRO A 134 -29.55 -0.14 0.70
N LEU A 135 -30.41 -0.02 1.72
CA LEU A 135 -31.04 -1.14 2.39
C LEU A 135 -31.53 -2.10 1.30
N GLN A 136 -30.94 -3.29 1.19
CA GLN A 136 -31.55 -4.35 0.40
C GLN A 136 -32.93 -4.59 1.04
N PRO A 137 -34.03 -4.53 0.29
CA PRO A 137 -35.30 -4.91 0.85
C PRO A 137 -35.13 -6.35 1.36
N GLU A 138 -35.47 -6.54 2.63
CA GLU A 138 -35.54 -7.87 3.22
C GLU A 138 -36.37 -8.73 2.29
N GLY A 139 -35.77 -9.79 1.75
CA GLY A 139 -36.41 -10.67 0.82
C GLY A 139 -37.71 -11.16 1.44
N ASP A 140 -38.79 -10.88 0.72
CA ASP A 140 -40.14 -11.36 1.03
C ASP A 140 -40.11 -12.91 1.05
N ASP A 141 -39.92 -13.47 2.24
CA ASP A 141 -39.92 -14.89 2.52
C ASP A 141 -41.39 -15.41 2.59
N GLN A 142 -42.25 -14.88 1.73
CA GLN A 142 -43.66 -15.26 1.62
C GLN A 142 -44.01 -15.84 0.24
N LEU A 143 -43.26 -16.84 -0.25
CA LEU A 143 -43.74 -17.70 -1.35
C LEU A 143 -43.20 -19.13 -1.19
N ARG A 144 -43.43 -19.74 -0.03
CA ARG A 144 -43.44 -21.21 0.09
C ARG A 144 -44.83 -21.65 0.55
N LEU A 145 -45.79 -21.62 -0.34
CA LEU A 145 -47.02 -22.39 -0.28
C LEU A 145 -47.49 -22.60 -1.73
N PHE A 146 -47.10 -23.71 -2.26
CA PHE A 146 -47.80 -24.65 -3.15
C PHE A 146 -46.77 -25.58 -3.80
#